data_1220e79778b64dbba48bae9fbb247f23
#
_entry.id   1220e79778b64dbba48bae9fbb247f23
#
_cell.length_a   1.000
_cell.length_b   1.000
_cell.length_c   1.000
_cell.angle_alpha   90.00
_cell.angle_beta   90.00
_cell.angle_gamma   90.00
#
_symmetry.space_group_name_H-M   'P 1'
#
loop_
_entity.id
_entity.type
_entity.pdbx_description
1 polymer ?
#
loop_
_entity_poly.entity_id
_entity_poly.type
_entity_poly.pdbx_seq_one_letter_code
_entity_poly.pdbx_strand_id
1 'polypeptide(L)'
;MKFTFEVPEPLQRSVPVSYYENILSDYRYLDISYLGIGSTGQIFGKCEIGGIDYDIDGFENDGLITSIEILDARETDSFLDIPLSLSSRKFVKALKDVGIEFEHNRDGITIPHENGTIALSYQFGKVVAICWE
;
A
#
# COMPACT_ATOMS: atom_id res chain seq x y z
N MET A 1 -4.07 -10.35 -9.08
CA MET A 1 -2.72 -10.21 -8.49
C MET A 1 -2.71 -10.70 -7.05
N LYS A 2 -1.68 -11.41 -6.65
CA LYS A 2 -1.51 -11.88 -5.27
C LYS A 2 -0.52 -10.98 -4.54
N PHE A 3 -0.99 -10.28 -3.51
CA PHE A 3 -0.15 -9.43 -2.68
C PHE A 3 0.24 -10.14 -1.39
N THR A 4 1.42 -9.80 -0.89
CA THR A 4 2.01 -10.39 0.32
C THR A 4 2.63 -9.31 1.20
N PHE A 5 3.39 -9.72 2.23
CA PHE A 5 4.16 -8.79 3.05
C PHE A 5 5.25 -8.06 2.27
N GLU A 6 5.69 -8.60 1.14
CA GLU A 6 6.70 -7.95 0.32
C GLU A 6 6.09 -6.93 -0.62
N VAL A 7 6.78 -5.80 -0.77
CA VAL A 7 6.40 -4.77 -1.74
C VAL A 7 6.48 -5.40 -3.14
N PRO A 8 5.41 -5.32 -3.94
CA PRO A 8 5.42 -5.93 -5.27
C PRO A 8 6.34 -5.17 -6.24
N GLU A 9 7.12 -5.91 -7.04
CA GLU A 9 7.93 -5.30 -8.09
C GLU A 9 7.03 -4.62 -9.14
N PRO A 10 7.42 -3.46 -9.68
CA PRO A 10 8.70 -2.76 -9.49
C PRO A 10 8.73 -1.77 -8.32
N LEU A 11 7.71 -1.76 -7.46
CA LEU A 11 7.67 -0.86 -6.32
C LEU A 11 8.75 -1.23 -5.29
N GLN A 12 9.32 -0.21 -4.63
CA GLN A 12 10.35 -0.40 -3.61
C GLN A 12 10.26 0.68 -2.54
N ARG A 13 10.62 0.33 -1.31
CA ARG A 13 10.86 1.29 -0.23
C ARG A 13 12.37 1.54 -0.08
N SER A 14 12.70 2.60 0.65
CA SER A 14 14.11 2.97 0.95
C SER A 14 14.91 3.28 -0.31
N VAL A 15 14.25 3.75 -1.34
CA VAL A 15 14.86 4.21 -2.59
C VAL A 15 14.69 5.71 -2.72
N PRO A 16 15.58 6.40 -3.46
CA PRO A 16 15.41 7.83 -3.74
C PRO A 16 14.11 8.10 -4.51
N VAL A 17 13.53 9.28 -4.30
CA VAL A 17 12.34 9.73 -5.03
C VAL A 17 12.53 9.62 -6.54
N SER A 18 13.74 9.89 -7.05
CA SER A 18 14.05 9.82 -8.47
C SER A 18 13.81 8.44 -9.10
N TYR A 19 13.87 7.39 -8.31
CA TYR A 19 13.52 6.06 -8.79
C TYR A 19 12.11 6.02 -9.37
N TYR A 20 11.15 6.66 -8.66
CA TYR A 20 9.74 6.66 -9.08
C TYR A 20 9.46 7.61 -10.24
N GLU A 21 10.27 8.64 -10.46
CA GLU A 21 10.15 9.52 -11.61
C GLU A 21 10.25 8.74 -12.92
N ASN A 22 11.00 7.64 -12.92
CA ASN A 22 11.28 6.83 -14.11
C ASN A 22 10.34 5.63 -14.29
N ILE A 23 9.61 5.22 -13.25
CA ILE A 23 8.77 4.02 -13.33
C ILE A 23 7.28 4.29 -13.27
N LEU A 24 6.86 5.44 -12.72
CA LEU A 24 5.43 5.79 -12.67
C LEU A 24 5.04 6.60 -13.90
N SER A 25 3.94 6.21 -14.54
CA SER A 25 3.26 7.09 -15.50
C SER A 25 2.44 8.11 -14.74
N ASP A 26 2.21 9.28 -15.34
CA ASP A 26 1.50 10.40 -14.71
C ASP A 26 2.11 10.80 -13.36
N TYR A 27 3.42 10.70 -13.25
CA TYR A 27 4.15 11.01 -12.02
C TYR A 27 3.90 12.45 -11.58
N ARG A 28 3.60 12.61 -10.28
CA ARG A 28 3.45 13.92 -9.62
C ARG A 28 4.12 13.86 -8.26
N TYR A 29 4.60 15.02 -7.82
CA TYR A 29 5.18 15.17 -6.50
C TYR A 29 4.53 16.35 -5.78
N LEU A 30 4.14 16.13 -4.53
CA LEU A 30 3.62 17.16 -3.64
C LEU A 30 4.61 17.35 -2.49
N ASP A 31 5.21 18.54 -2.39
CA ASP A 31 6.09 18.89 -1.29
C ASP A 31 5.25 19.35 -0.11
N ILE A 32 5.28 18.59 0.99
CA ILE A 32 4.53 18.91 2.20
C ILE A 32 5.42 19.48 3.30
N SER A 33 6.70 19.73 3.02
CA SER A 33 7.63 20.33 3.98
C SER A 33 7.23 21.74 4.40
N TYR A 34 6.51 22.46 3.53
CA TYR A 34 6.01 23.80 3.83
C TYR A 34 5.01 23.84 4.99
N LEU A 35 4.48 22.69 5.40
CA LEU A 35 3.61 22.59 6.56
C LEU A 35 4.36 22.48 7.88
N GLY A 36 5.70 22.62 7.86
CA GLY A 36 6.54 22.54 9.05
C GLY A 36 6.86 21.12 9.50
N ILE A 37 6.69 20.13 8.61
CA ILE A 37 6.88 18.70 8.92
C ILE A 37 8.30 18.24 8.56
N GLY A 38 9.19 19.15 8.16
CA GLY A 38 10.53 18.81 7.70
C GLY A 38 10.59 18.50 6.21
N SER A 39 11.62 17.79 5.77
CA SER A 39 11.81 17.44 4.36
C SER A 39 10.98 16.23 3.97
N THR A 40 9.68 16.44 3.79
CA THR A 40 8.73 15.39 3.44
C THR A 40 7.99 15.73 2.16
N GLY A 41 7.52 14.69 1.47
CA GLY A 41 6.72 14.84 0.28
C GLY A 41 5.92 13.59 -0.01
N GLN A 42 5.04 13.72 -1.00
CA GLN A 42 4.19 12.63 -1.44
C GLN A 42 4.26 12.49 -2.96
N ILE A 43 4.46 11.28 -3.42
CA ILE A 43 4.47 10.97 -4.85
C ILE A 43 3.15 10.31 -5.24
N PHE A 44 2.77 10.51 -6.50
CA PHE A 44 1.59 9.91 -7.11
C PHE A 44 1.91 9.46 -8.52
N GLY A 45 1.21 8.46 -8.99
CA GLY A 45 1.30 8.02 -10.38
C GLY A 45 0.60 6.70 -10.57
N LYS A 46 0.87 6.09 -11.73
CA LYS A 46 0.34 4.78 -12.09
C LYS A 46 1.47 3.81 -12.37
N CYS A 47 1.27 2.55 -12.04
CA CYS A 47 2.24 1.51 -12.28
C CYS A 47 1.55 0.22 -12.68
N GLU A 48 2.07 -0.43 -13.72
CA GLU A 48 1.63 -1.76 -14.10
C GLU A 48 2.31 -2.81 -13.22
N ILE A 49 1.51 -3.63 -12.54
CA ILE A 49 1.99 -4.70 -11.68
C ILE A 49 1.25 -5.97 -12.11
N GLY A 50 2.01 -6.97 -12.57
CA GLY A 50 1.42 -8.22 -13.02
C GLY A 50 0.44 -8.06 -14.18
N GLY A 51 0.67 -7.08 -15.07
CA GLY A 51 -0.20 -6.81 -16.21
C GLY A 51 -1.42 -5.95 -15.91
N ILE A 52 -1.55 -5.42 -14.70
CA ILE A 52 -2.67 -4.59 -14.25
C ILE A 52 -2.16 -3.22 -13.86
N ASP A 53 -2.82 -2.15 -14.34
CA ASP A 53 -2.49 -0.77 -13.96
C ASP A 53 -3.13 -0.44 -12.62
N TYR A 54 -2.30 0.03 -11.69
CA TYR A 54 -2.75 0.48 -10.36
C TYR A 54 -2.39 1.94 -10.14
N ASP A 55 -3.25 2.62 -9.37
CA ASP A 55 -2.94 3.95 -8.83
C ASP A 55 -2.05 3.78 -7.61
N ILE A 56 -0.94 4.52 -7.61
CA ILE A 56 0.09 4.42 -6.59
C ILE A 56 0.25 5.76 -5.90
N ASP A 57 0.43 5.74 -4.58
CA ASP A 57 1.03 6.86 -3.89
C ASP A 57 2.17 6.37 -2.99
N GLY A 58 2.95 7.32 -2.50
CA GLY A 58 4.04 7.01 -1.58
C GLY A 58 4.48 8.26 -0.84
N PHE A 59 5.06 8.05 0.33
CA PHE A 59 5.60 9.14 1.14
C PHE A 59 7.10 9.05 1.18
N GLU A 60 7.76 10.21 1.04
CA GLU A 60 9.20 10.31 1.22
C GLU A 60 9.52 11.11 2.48
N ASN A 61 10.68 10.80 3.06
CA ASN A 61 11.26 11.55 4.15
C ASN A 61 12.75 11.68 3.86
N ASP A 62 13.25 12.93 3.85
CA ASP A 62 14.64 13.24 3.52
C ASP A 62 15.11 12.63 2.17
N GLY A 63 14.21 12.61 1.20
CA GLY A 63 14.51 12.16 -0.15
C GLY A 63 14.38 10.66 -0.41
N LEU A 64 14.05 9.87 0.61
CA LEU A 64 13.87 8.43 0.48
C LEU A 64 12.40 8.04 0.68
N ILE A 65 11.92 7.11 -0.12
CA ILE A 65 10.57 6.58 0.01
C ILE A 65 10.47 5.71 1.27
N THR A 66 9.59 6.08 2.19
CA THR A 66 9.38 5.37 3.46
C THR A 66 8.14 4.48 3.43
N SER A 67 7.13 4.82 2.63
CA SER A 67 5.95 3.99 2.45
C SER A 67 5.48 4.06 1.01
N ILE A 68 4.83 2.98 0.56
CA ILE A 68 4.28 2.89 -0.79
C ILE A 68 2.92 2.20 -0.72
N GLU A 69 1.94 2.71 -1.46
CA GLU A 69 0.57 2.25 -1.37
C GLU A 69 -0.04 2.04 -2.76
N ILE A 70 -0.82 0.96 -2.88
CA ILE A 70 -1.73 0.73 -3.99
C ILE A 70 -3.11 1.19 -3.53
N LEU A 71 -3.70 2.16 -4.26
CA LEU A 71 -4.93 2.84 -3.85
C LEU A 71 -6.21 2.16 -4.37
N ASP A 72 -6.10 1.37 -5.42
CA ASP A 72 -7.23 0.79 -6.16
C ASP A 72 -7.11 -0.71 -6.35
N ALA A 73 -6.75 -1.42 -5.27
CA ALA A 73 -6.74 -2.87 -5.29
C ALA A 73 -8.12 -3.40 -5.71
N ARG A 74 -8.14 -4.47 -6.50
CA ARG A 74 -9.34 -4.96 -7.18
C ARG A 74 -9.92 -6.17 -6.47
N GLU A 75 -11.21 -6.42 -6.68
CA GLU A 75 -11.88 -7.59 -6.11
C GLU A 75 -11.28 -8.91 -6.61
N THR A 76 -10.61 -8.89 -7.77
CA THR A 76 -9.90 -10.05 -8.31
C THR A 76 -8.52 -10.26 -7.68
N ASP A 77 -8.05 -9.30 -6.87
CA ASP A 77 -6.79 -9.40 -6.15
C ASP A 77 -6.98 -10.15 -4.83
N SER A 78 -5.86 -10.59 -4.26
CA SER A 78 -5.84 -11.22 -2.93
C SER A 78 -4.65 -10.70 -2.11
N PHE A 79 -4.76 -10.81 -0.80
CA PHE A 79 -3.67 -10.56 0.13
C PHE A 79 -3.48 -11.80 1.00
N LEU A 80 -2.28 -12.40 0.98
CA LEU A 80 -1.97 -13.67 1.64
C LEU A 80 -2.98 -14.77 1.24
N ASP A 81 -3.33 -14.79 -0.04
CA ASP A 81 -4.32 -15.70 -0.64
C ASP A 81 -5.76 -15.50 -0.14
N ILE A 82 -6.02 -14.42 0.60
CA ILE A 82 -7.37 -14.06 1.03
C ILE A 82 -7.96 -13.10 -0.02
N PRO A 83 -9.09 -13.46 -0.66
CA PRO A 83 -9.68 -12.60 -1.69
C PRO A 83 -10.12 -11.24 -1.15
N LEU A 84 -9.78 -10.17 -1.88
CA LEU A 84 -10.23 -8.83 -1.52
C LEU A 84 -11.71 -8.60 -1.83
N SER A 85 -12.35 -9.52 -2.54
CA SER A 85 -13.80 -9.49 -2.76
C SER A 85 -14.62 -9.78 -1.51
N LEU A 86 -14.01 -10.37 -0.48
CA LEU A 86 -14.69 -10.66 0.78
C LEU A 86 -15.07 -9.37 1.51
N SER A 87 -16.18 -9.42 2.24
CA SER A 87 -16.50 -8.34 3.17
C SER A 87 -15.39 -8.22 4.23
N SER A 88 -15.25 -7.02 4.81
CA SER A 88 -14.24 -6.78 5.85
C SER A 88 -14.38 -7.79 7.01
N ARG A 89 -15.59 -8.13 7.38
CA ARG A 89 -15.86 -9.11 8.44
C ARG A 89 -15.30 -10.50 8.10
N LYS A 90 -15.55 -10.96 6.87
CA LYS A 90 -15.04 -12.26 6.40
C LYS A 90 -13.55 -12.24 6.21
N PHE A 91 -12.99 -11.11 5.75
CA PHE A 91 -11.56 -10.93 5.59
C PHE A 91 -10.84 -11.05 6.94
N VAL A 92 -11.34 -10.35 7.96
CA VAL A 92 -10.78 -10.42 9.32
C VAL A 92 -10.84 -11.86 9.86
N LYS A 93 -11.95 -12.56 9.64
CA LYS A 93 -12.07 -13.97 10.05
C LYS A 93 -11.02 -14.84 9.36
N ALA A 94 -10.80 -14.64 8.07
CA ALA A 94 -9.78 -15.39 7.33
C ALA A 94 -8.37 -15.11 7.85
N LEU A 95 -8.04 -13.87 8.22
CA LEU A 95 -6.75 -13.55 8.84
C LEU A 95 -6.57 -14.29 10.17
N LYS A 96 -7.61 -14.33 10.99
CA LYS A 96 -7.58 -15.09 12.25
C LYS A 96 -7.36 -16.58 12.00
N ASP A 97 -8.04 -17.13 11.01
CA ASP A 97 -7.97 -18.56 10.68
C ASP A 97 -6.55 -18.98 10.22
N VAL A 98 -5.79 -18.08 9.59
CA VAL A 98 -4.41 -18.36 9.19
C VAL A 98 -3.39 -17.96 10.28
N GLY A 99 -3.84 -17.48 11.43
CA GLY A 99 -2.95 -17.20 12.56
C GLY A 99 -2.17 -15.91 12.46
N ILE A 100 -2.63 -14.95 11.65
CA ILE A 100 -1.97 -13.65 11.50
C ILE A 100 -2.33 -12.74 12.67
N GLU A 101 -1.32 -12.15 13.30
CA GLU A 101 -1.50 -11.09 14.29
C GLU A 101 -1.84 -9.78 13.59
N PHE A 102 -2.89 -9.10 14.04
CA PHE A 102 -3.30 -7.83 13.46
C PHE A 102 -4.17 -7.04 14.43
N GLU A 103 -4.28 -5.74 14.16
CA GLU A 103 -5.26 -4.86 14.77
C GLU A 103 -6.23 -4.41 13.68
N HIS A 104 -7.49 -4.15 14.04
CA HIS A 104 -8.43 -3.61 13.08
C HIS A 104 -9.40 -2.64 13.74
N ASN A 105 -9.91 -1.72 12.93
CA ASN A 105 -10.98 -0.80 13.28
C ASN A 105 -11.91 -0.65 12.07
N ARG A 106 -12.84 0.29 12.13
CA ARG A 106 -13.78 0.51 11.02
C ARG A 106 -13.11 0.99 9.73
N ASP A 107 -11.89 1.53 9.80
CA ASP A 107 -11.19 2.11 8.64
C ASP A 107 -10.26 1.12 7.95
N GLY A 108 -9.84 0.07 8.65
CA GLY A 108 -8.92 -0.89 8.05
C GLY A 108 -8.26 -1.83 9.04
N ILE A 109 -7.21 -2.47 8.55
CA ILE A 109 -6.44 -3.50 9.26
C ILE A 109 -4.97 -3.08 9.25
N THR A 110 -4.30 -3.25 10.39
CA THR A 110 -2.86 -3.04 10.53
C THR A 110 -2.20 -4.34 10.92
N ILE A 111 -1.23 -4.79 10.12
CA ILE A 111 -0.54 -6.05 10.34
C ILE A 111 0.95 -5.76 10.56
N PRO A 112 1.46 -5.90 11.81
CA PRO A 112 2.90 -5.78 12.04
C PRO A 112 3.63 -6.99 11.45
N HIS A 113 4.81 -6.75 10.92
CA HIS A 113 5.69 -7.82 10.46
C HIS A 113 7.15 -7.40 10.63
N GLU A 114 8.05 -8.32 10.36
CA GLU A 114 9.48 -8.18 10.67
C GLU A 114 10.11 -6.90 10.12
N ASN A 115 9.72 -6.46 8.93
CA ASN A 115 10.32 -5.31 8.24
C ASN A 115 9.45 -4.07 8.23
N GLY A 116 8.40 -4.02 9.05
CA GLY A 116 7.51 -2.86 9.09
C GLY A 116 6.06 -3.23 9.34
N THR A 117 5.15 -2.52 8.67
CA THR A 117 3.71 -2.66 8.88
C THR A 117 3.00 -2.68 7.54
N ILE A 118 1.99 -3.53 7.41
CA ILE A 118 1.05 -3.50 6.29
C ILE A 118 -0.23 -2.84 6.79
N ALA A 119 -0.70 -1.83 6.08
CA ALA A 119 -2.00 -1.21 6.34
C ALA A 119 -2.94 -1.53 5.18
N LEU A 120 -4.09 -2.12 5.51
CA LEU A 120 -5.15 -2.42 4.55
C LEU A 120 -6.32 -1.49 4.85
N SER A 121 -6.77 -0.74 3.87
CA SER A 121 -7.84 0.24 4.05
C SER A 121 -9.16 -0.25 3.46
N TYR A 122 -10.25 0.01 4.18
CA TYR A 122 -11.60 -0.34 3.74
C TYR A 122 -12.27 0.80 2.99
N GLN A 123 -13.08 0.44 2.00
CA GLN A 123 -14.10 1.31 1.42
C GLN A 123 -15.30 0.44 1.09
N PHE A 124 -16.48 0.90 1.50
CA PHE A 124 -17.74 0.16 1.28
C PHE A 124 -17.66 -1.28 1.81
N GLY A 125 -16.99 -1.46 2.96
CA GLY A 125 -16.91 -2.75 3.64
C GLY A 125 -15.97 -3.77 3.02
N LYS A 126 -15.06 -3.33 2.14
CA LYS A 126 -14.05 -4.20 1.49
C LYS A 126 -12.68 -3.55 1.53
N VAL A 127 -11.64 -4.37 1.50
CA VAL A 127 -10.27 -3.88 1.35
C VAL A 127 -10.07 -3.34 -0.06
N VAL A 128 -9.66 -2.08 -0.19
CA VAL A 128 -9.43 -1.42 -1.48
C VAL A 128 -8.01 -0.87 -1.64
N ALA A 129 -7.25 -0.74 -0.57
CA ALA A 129 -5.91 -0.20 -0.62
C ALA A 129 -4.97 -1.02 0.25
N ILE A 130 -3.71 -1.13 -0.17
CA ILE A 130 -2.67 -1.86 0.53
C ILE A 130 -1.45 -0.94 0.62
N CYS A 131 -1.00 -0.66 1.84
CA CYS A 131 0.15 0.18 2.11
C CYS A 131 1.24 -0.63 2.80
N TRP A 132 2.44 -0.58 2.25
CA TRP A 132 3.66 -1.15 2.85
C TRP A 132 4.43 -0.01 3.51
N GLU A 133 4.47 -0.04 4.83
CA GLU A 133 5.12 0.99 5.66
C GLU A 133 6.38 0.50 6.35
#